data_33644ece6e6c71a95f1b30f0ca92ff01
#
_entry.id   33644ece6e6c71a95f1b30f0ca92ff01
#
_cell.length_a   1.000
_cell.length_b   1.000
_cell.length_c   1.000
_cell.angle_alpha   90.00
_cell.angle_beta   90.00
_cell.angle_gamma   90.00
#
_symmetry.space_group_name_H-M   'P 1'
#
loop_
_entity.id
_entity.type
_entity.pdbx_description
1 polymer ?
#
loop_
_entity_poly.entity_id
_entity_poly.type
_entity_poly.pdbx_seq_one_letter_code
_entity_poly.pdbx_strand_id
1 'polypeptide(L)'
;MYFEPYDIIVVGAGHAGCEAAAAAANMGSKVLLITMDLRLMASMSCNPAMGGIAKGQIVREIDAMGGYSGIVSDRTMIQFRMLNKSKGPAMWSPRCQSDKMMFSAEWRSLLEQTPNVDFWQDSVTGLLIKGDRVSGVRTNMGGKIESKAVILTNGTFLNGLIHIGEQNFPGGRMGEVASHGISEQLAELGFEVKRLKTGTPVRIDGRTIDFSKLIEQKGDDEVVGFSYTEPFKIAKQRSCWIAHTSLKVHETLRKGFKYSPMFNGRIQGVGPRYCPSIEDKIERFSGKDSHQLFVEPEGWTTEEYYLNGFSSSLPDYIQYEALRQIEGFEKAKIFRPGYAIEYDYFPPQQLHHSLETRKLHGLYFAGQINGTTGYEEAACQGMMAGINASLTLKDKEPLVLKRTEAYIGVLIDDLVTKGVDEPYRMFTSRAEYRILLRQDNADARLTELSYKLGLAKEERYQKYQQKRERVEEIKTFLNESYIYPEQINGLLEQKESSPIDQKTRLAYLLLRPQINLFEIINTLEPLKERYDLKDRFVKECLEEAEIQIKYNSYIEKESELAEKLNRLENVSLPKDFDYHTIQSLSYESREKLNRYHPETLGQASRISGISPADINVLAIFLGR
;
A
#
# COMPACT_ATOMS: atom_id res chain seq x y z
N MET A 1 -4.68 -39.09 -6.07
CA MET A 1 -4.32 -37.65 -6.02
C MET A 1 -4.81 -37.12 -4.67
N TYR A 2 -3.96 -36.46 -3.88
CA TYR A 2 -4.34 -35.95 -2.54
C TYR A 2 -5.25 -34.72 -2.61
N PHE A 3 -5.30 -34.07 -3.77
CA PHE A 3 -6.01 -32.81 -3.95
C PHE A 3 -7.13 -32.99 -4.97
N GLU A 4 -8.31 -32.51 -4.62
CA GLU A 4 -9.34 -32.18 -5.60
C GLU A 4 -8.95 -30.88 -6.33
N PRO A 5 -9.41 -30.67 -7.57
CA PRO A 5 -9.16 -29.42 -8.27
C PRO A 5 -9.68 -28.21 -7.50
N TYR A 6 -8.89 -27.13 -7.50
CA TYR A 6 -9.26 -25.85 -6.93
C TYR A 6 -9.77 -24.89 -8.01
N ASP A 7 -10.52 -23.88 -7.60
CA ASP A 7 -10.85 -22.78 -8.50
C ASP A 7 -9.62 -21.89 -8.70
N ILE A 8 -8.94 -21.54 -7.60
CA ILE A 8 -7.79 -20.65 -7.60
C ILE A 8 -6.69 -21.21 -6.70
N ILE A 9 -5.45 -21.22 -7.20
CA ILE A 9 -4.25 -21.44 -6.39
C ILE A 9 -3.53 -20.10 -6.21
N VAL A 10 -3.24 -19.73 -4.97
CA VAL A 10 -2.40 -18.58 -4.61
C VAL A 10 -1.03 -19.06 -4.19
N VAL A 11 0.02 -18.59 -4.84
CA VAL A 11 1.41 -18.99 -4.59
C VAL A 11 2.13 -17.90 -3.80
N GLY A 12 2.46 -18.19 -2.56
CA GLY A 12 3.05 -17.27 -1.59
C GLY A 12 2.01 -16.68 -0.65
N ALA A 13 2.29 -16.72 0.66
CA ALA A 13 1.43 -16.18 1.71
C ALA A 13 2.01 -14.88 2.29
N GLY A 14 2.58 -13.98 1.45
CA GLY A 14 2.88 -12.61 1.81
C GLY A 14 1.61 -11.76 1.87
N HIS A 15 1.74 -10.43 2.06
CA HIS A 15 0.58 -9.52 2.12
C HIS A 15 -0.33 -9.64 0.88
N ALA A 16 0.26 -9.77 -0.31
CA ALA A 16 -0.51 -9.97 -1.54
C ALA A 16 -1.26 -11.31 -1.54
N GLY A 17 -0.59 -12.42 -1.19
CA GLY A 17 -1.21 -13.74 -1.20
C GLY A 17 -2.32 -13.89 -0.16
N CYS A 18 -2.12 -13.33 1.03
CA CYS A 18 -3.15 -13.35 2.08
C CYS A 18 -4.41 -12.59 1.66
N GLU A 19 -4.29 -11.39 1.11
CA GLU A 19 -5.46 -10.64 0.61
C GLU A 19 -6.08 -11.28 -0.64
N ALA A 20 -5.27 -11.87 -1.54
CA ALA A 20 -5.80 -12.57 -2.70
C ALA A 20 -6.64 -13.79 -2.30
N ALA A 21 -6.14 -14.59 -1.35
CA ALA A 21 -6.85 -15.75 -0.84
C ALA A 21 -8.15 -15.35 -0.12
N ALA A 22 -8.08 -14.34 0.76
CA ALA A 22 -9.24 -13.83 1.48
C ALA A 22 -10.31 -13.30 0.52
N ALA A 23 -9.93 -12.47 -0.46
CA ALA A 23 -10.87 -11.88 -1.42
C ALA A 23 -11.54 -12.95 -2.28
N ALA A 24 -10.76 -13.85 -2.89
CA ALA A 24 -11.28 -14.90 -3.73
C ALA A 24 -12.22 -15.85 -2.98
N ALA A 25 -11.84 -16.28 -1.77
CA ALA A 25 -12.63 -17.18 -0.95
C ALA A 25 -13.93 -16.51 -0.45
N ASN A 26 -13.88 -15.26 -0.03
CA ASN A 26 -15.08 -14.50 0.37
C ASN A 26 -16.07 -14.29 -0.79
N MET A 27 -15.58 -14.28 -2.02
CA MET A 27 -16.42 -14.30 -3.23
C MET A 27 -16.91 -15.70 -3.61
N GLY A 28 -16.59 -16.74 -2.83
CA GLY A 28 -17.09 -18.11 -2.98
C GLY A 28 -16.25 -19.04 -3.86
N SER A 29 -15.04 -18.64 -4.26
CA SER A 29 -14.09 -19.52 -4.95
C SER A 29 -13.41 -20.48 -3.98
N LYS A 30 -13.17 -21.75 -4.37
CA LYS A 30 -12.36 -22.71 -3.61
C LYS A 30 -10.89 -22.40 -3.84
N VAL A 31 -10.19 -21.97 -2.79
CA VAL A 31 -8.83 -21.43 -2.85
C VAL A 31 -7.84 -22.35 -2.13
N LEU A 32 -6.70 -22.65 -2.76
CA LEU A 32 -5.54 -23.21 -2.10
C LEU A 32 -4.43 -22.16 -1.98
N LEU A 33 -4.04 -21.85 -0.75
CA LEU A 33 -2.89 -20.97 -0.47
C LEU A 33 -1.65 -21.83 -0.20
N ILE A 34 -0.65 -21.72 -1.08
CA ILE A 34 0.62 -22.47 -0.97
C ILE A 34 1.71 -21.54 -0.49
N THR A 35 2.41 -21.93 0.58
CA THR A 35 3.56 -21.17 1.11
C THR A 35 4.62 -22.10 1.67
N MET A 36 5.86 -21.66 1.70
CA MET A 36 6.98 -22.43 2.24
C MET A 36 6.92 -22.57 3.77
N ASP A 37 6.33 -21.59 4.47
CA ASP A 37 6.15 -21.62 5.93
C ASP A 37 4.85 -20.94 6.35
N LEU A 38 3.93 -21.73 6.89
CA LEU A 38 2.63 -21.26 7.39
C LEU A 38 2.73 -20.35 8.62
N ARG A 39 3.85 -20.35 9.33
CA ARG A 39 4.08 -19.48 10.50
C ARG A 39 4.42 -18.05 10.10
N LEU A 40 4.83 -17.82 8.85
CA LEU A 40 5.35 -16.57 8.33
C LEU A 40 4.39 -15.86 7.38
N MET A 41 3.09 -16.15 7.48
CA MET A 41 2.06 -15.45 6.69
C MET A 41 2.11 -13.95 6.92
N ALA A 42 2.03 -13.19 5.83
CA ALA A 42 2.13 -11.72 5.81
C ALA A 42 3.27 -11.15 6.66
N SER A 43 4.39 -11.87 6.77
CA SER A 43 5.51 -11.46 7.62
C SER A 43 6.08 -10.10 7.23
N MET A 44 6.25 -9.24 8.23
CA MET A 44 6.82 -7.90 8.08
C MET A 44 8.35 -7.96 8.05
N SER A 45 8.95 -8.19 6.88
CA SER A 45 10.41 -8.35 6.71
C SER A 45 11.19 -7.04 6.79
N CYS A 46 10.54 -5.90 6.47
CA CYS A 46 11.07 -4.55 6.70
C CYS A 46 10.53 -3.98 8.01
N ASN A 47 10.28 -2.66 8.09
CA ASN A 47 9.74 -2.08 9.31
C ASN A 47 8.36 -2.68 9.64
N PRO A 48 8.06 -2.94 10.91
CA PRO A 48 6.80 -3.55 11.31
C PRO A 48 5.69 -2.50 11.39
N ALA A 49 5.38 -1.84 10.28
CA ALA A 49 4.37 -0.80 10.21
C ALA A 49 3.52 -0.89 8.96
N MET A 50 2.22 -0.63 9.12
CA MET A 50 1.25 -0.48 8.02
C MET A 50 0.81 0.97 7.90
N GLY A 51 0.54 1.40 6.66
CA GLY A 51 0.09 2.75 6.37
C GLY A 51 1.22 3.77 6.24
N GLY A 52 0.90 5.02 6.54
CA GLY A 52 1.76 6.17 6.26
C GLY A 52 1.32 6.90 4.99
N ILE A 53 2.13 7.86 4.53
CA ILE A 53 1.77 8.79 3.45
C ILE A 53 1.34 8.03 2.17
N ALA A 54 0.13 8.28 1.71
CA ALA A 54 -0.60 7.60 0.63
C ALA A 54 -0.95 6.12 0.92
N LYS A 55 -0.19 5.45 1.74
CA LYS A 55 -0.36 4.03 2.04
C LYS A 55 -1.48 3.78 3.04
N GLY A 56 -1.67 4.69 4.00
CA GLY A 56 -2.81 4.66 4.91
C GLY A 56 -4.14 4.73 4.16
N GLN A 57 -4.21 5.51 3.08
CA GLN A 57 -5.35 5.56 2.17
C GLN A 57 -5.62 4.20 1.53
N ILE A 58 -4.58 3.52 1.04
CA ILE A 58 -4.70 2.17 0.44
C ILE A 58 -5.23 1.16 1.47
N VAL A 59 -4.73 1.18 2.71
CA VAL A 59 -5.24 0.25 3.76
C VAL A 59 -6.71 0.52 4.06
N ARG A 60 -7.14 1.79 4.11
CA ARG A 60 -8.56 2.15 4.28
C ARG A 60 -9.41 1.70 3.08
N GLU A 61 -8.88 1.78 1.86
CA GLU A 61 -9.56 1.27 0.65
C GLU A 61 -9.67 -0.26 0.65
N ILE A 62 -8.62 -0.98 1.05
CA ILE A 62 -8.64 -2.43 1.25
C ILE A 62 -9.72 -2.80 2.27
N ASP A 63 -9.77 -2.12 3.42
CA ASP A 63 -10.76 -2.38 4.45
C ASP A 63 -12.19 -2.07 3.96
N ALA A 64 -12.40 -0.94 3.28
CA ALA A 64 -13.69 -0.56 2.70
C ALA A 64 -14.23 -1.62 1.73
N MET A 65 -13.34 -2.29 1.02
CA MET A 65 -13.68 -3.41 0.13
C MET A 65 -13.83 -4.76 0.85
N GLY A 66 -13.62 -4.82 2.16
CA GLY A 66 -13.78 -6.07 2.93
C GLY A 66 -12.51 -6.91 3.07
N GLY A 67 -11.32 -6.35 2.76
CA GLY A 67 -10.04 -6.98 3.03
C GLY A 67 -9.65 -6.96 4.51
N TYR A 68 -8.61 -7.68 4.85
CA TYR A 68 -8.25 -7.96 6.24
C TYR A 68 -7.05 -7.16 6.75
N SER A 69 -6.24 -6.53 5.88
CA SER A 69 -5.04 -5.78 6.29
C SER A 69 -5.32 -4.70 7.33
N GLY A 70 -6.44 -3.97 7.21
CA GLY A 70 -6.86 -2.97 8.20
C GLY A 70 -7.20 -3.59 9.55
N ILE A 71 -7.99 -4.65 9.55
CA ILE A 71 -8.40 -5.41 10.74
C ILE A 71 -7.17 -5.96 11.48
N VAL A 72 -6.28 -6.66 10.76
CA VAL A 72 -5.06 -7.23 11.36
C VAL A 72 -4.17 -6.14 11.93
N SER A 73 -4.02 -5.01 11.23
CA SER A 73 -3.22 -3.88 11.72
C SER A 73 -3.78 -3.32 13.01
N ASP A 74 -5.10 -3.17 13.11
CA ASP A 74 -5.76 -2.65 14.30
C ASP A 74 -5.62 -3.62 15.49
N ARG A 75 -5.78 -4.93 15.27
CA ARG A 75 -5.67 -5.97 16.32
C ARG A 75 -4.26 -6.17 16.84
N THR A 76 -3.23 -5.85 16.04
CA THR A 76 -1.82 -6.08 16.39
C THR A 76 -1.04 -4.78 16.62
N MET A 77 -1.74 -3.67 16.72
CA MET A 77 -1.19 -2.34 16.89
C MET A 77 -0.39 -2.18 18.17
N ILE A 78 0.79 -1.59 18.07
CA ILE A 78 1.60 -1.15 19.22
C ILE A 78 1.74 0.37 19.29
N GLN A 79 1.59 1.08 18.18
CA GLN A 79 1.55 2.54 18.13
C GLN A 79 0.72 3.02 16.94
N PHE A 80 -0.02 4.10 17.11
CA PHE A 80 -0.76 4.77 16.04
C PHE A 80 -0.36 6.24 15.90
N ARG A 81 -0.29 6.70 14.66
CA ARG A 81 -0.14 8.11 14.33
C ARG A 81 -0.92 8.49 13.06
N MET A 82 -1.63 9.61 13.11
CA MET A 82 -2.16 10.25 11.93
C MET A 82 -1.13 11.22 11.36
N LEU A 83 -0.49 10.86 10.26
CA LEU A 83 0.53 11.69 9.62
C LEU A 83 -0.10 12.84 8.82
N ASN A 84 0.64 13.94 8.69
CA ASN A 84 0.25 15.11 7.89
C ASN A 84 -1.03 15.83 8.36
N LYS A 85 -1.42 15.75 9.63
CA LYS A 85 -2.60 16.48 10.17
C LYS A 85 -2.59 17.97 9.81
N SER A 86 -1.43 18.63 9.83
CA SER A 86 -1.29 20.05 9.50
C SER A 86 -1.45 20.40 8.01
N LYS A 87 -1.49 19.38 7.12
CA LYS A 87 -1.56 19.59 5.66
C LYS A 87 -2.98 19.44 5.09
N GLY A 88 -3.96 19.27 5.95
CA GLY A 88 -5.36 19.09 5.58
C GLY A 88 -5.76 17.65 5.20
N PRO A 89 -7.08 17.38 5.09
CA PRO A 89 -7.66 16.04 5.04
C PRO A 89 -7.23 15.22 3.81
N ALA A 90 -6.95 15.85 2.68
CA ALA A 90 -6.44 15.18 1.48
C ALA A 90 -5.06 14.51 1.70
N MET A 91 -4.34 14.92 2.73
CA MET A 91 -2.99 14.45 3.06
C MET A 91 -2.94 13.61 4.33
N TRP A 92 -4.02 13.55 5.11
CA TRP A 92 -4.07 12.75 6.34
C TRP A 92 -3.85 11.28 6.01
N SER A 93 -2.92 10.67 6.71
CA SER A 93 -2.48 9.32 6.40
C SER A 93 -2.25 8.54 7.68
N PRO A 94 -3.14 7.61 8.03
CA PRO A 94 -2.97 6.78 9.22
C PRO A 94 -1.76 5.86 9.07
N ARG A 95 -1.00 5.69 10.15
CA ARG A 95 0.14 4.79 10.27
C ARG A 95 0.05 4.02 11.59
N CYS A 96 0.15 2.72 11.49
CA CYS A 96 0.17 1.79 12.61
C CYS A 96 1.52 1.09 12.67
N GLN A 97 2.19 1.15 13.83
CA GLN A 97 3.28 0.22 14.16
C GLN A 97 2.63 -1.04 14.73
N SER A 98 3.00 -2.21 14.22
CA SER A 98 2.40 -3.49 14.62
C SER A 98 3.38 -4.39 15.35
N ASP A 99 2.88 -5.27 16.21
CA ASP A 99 3.63 -6.42 16.69
C ASP A 99 3.77 -7.43 15.55
N LYS A 100 5.01 -7.62 15.12
CA LYS A 100 5.34 -8.44 13.96
C LYS A 100 4.93 -9.90 14.09
N MET A 101 5.09 -10.47 15.28
CA MET A 101 4.75 -11.88 15.53
C MET A 101 3.23 -12.05 15.59
N MET A 102 2.55 -11.17 16.31
CA MET A 102 1.10 -11.15 16.38
C MET A 102 0.47 -10.91 14.99
N PHE A 103 1.06 -10.05 14.16
CA PHE A 103 0.57 -9.75 12.82
C PHE A 103 0.48 -11.01 11.93
N SER A 104 1.54 -11.81 11.91
CA SER A 104 1.54 -13.08 11.17
C SER A 104 0.57 -14.11 11.76
N ALA A 105 0.50 -14.21 13.09
CA ALA A 105 -0.42 -15.12 13.77
C ALA A 105 -1.88 -14.74 13.52
N GLU A 106 -2.21 -13.45 13.56
CA GLU A 106 -3.57 -12.93 13.33
C GLU A 106 -4.01 -13.15 11.89
N TRP A 107 -3.15 -12.89 10.90
CA TRP A 107 -3.42 -13.21 9.51
C TRP A 107 -3.74 -14.69 9.31
N ARG A 108 -2.93 -15.56 9.89
CA ARG A 108 -3.16 -17.01 9.82
C ARG A 108 -4.50 -17.38 10.44
N SER A 109 -4.79 -16.87 11.64
CA SER A 109 -6.06 -17.14 12.34
C SER A 109 -7.27 -16.71 11.53
N LEU A 110 -7.25 -15.52 10.92
CA LEU A 110 -8.34 -15.03 10.09
C LEU A 110 -8.53 -15.88 8.82
N LEU A 111 -7.45 -16.26 8.16
CA LEU A 111 -7.55 -17.09 6.95
C LEU A 111 -8.01 -18.51 7.28
N GLU A 112 -7.61 -19.10 8.40
CA GLU A 112 -8.10 -20.41 8.86
C GLU A 112 -9.61 -20.38 9.20
N GLN A 113 -10.14 -19.21 9.58
CA GLN A 113 -11.57 -18.99 9.82
C GLN A 113 -12.34 -18.59 8.54
N THR A 114 -11.64 -18.27 7.46
CA THR A 114 -12.28 -17.87 6.19
C THR A 114 -12.75 -19.14 5.43
N PRO A 115 -14.04 -19.29 5.17
CA PRO A 115 -14.53 -20.42 4.39
C PRO A 115 -13.87 -20.49 3.00
N ASN A 116 -13.71 -21.70 2.47
CA ASN A 116 -13.14 -21.98 1.15
C ASN A 116 -11.63 -21.71 0.99
N VAL A 117 -10.89 -21.49 2.06
CA VAL A 117 -9.43 -21.40 2.04
C VAL A 117 -8.83 -22.67 2.61
N ASP A 118 -8.06 -23.38 1.76
CA ASP A 118 -7.20 -24.47 2.17
C ASP A 118 -5.73 -24.04 2.12
N PHE A 119 -4.87 -24.73 2.87
CA PHE A 119 -3.45 -24.42 2.99
C PHE A 119 -2.58 -25.59 2.61
N TRP A 120 -1.46 -25.29 1.94
CA TRP A 120 -0.42 -26.29 1.69
C TRP A 120 0.96 -25.72 1.93
N GLN A 121 1.75 -26.39 2.76
CA GLN A 121 3.12 -25.97 3.04
C GLN A 121 4.09 -26.65 2.10
N ASP A 122 4.48 -25.94 1.03
CA ASP A 122 5.48 -26.39 0.04
C ASP A 122 5.96 -25.18 -0.78
N SER A 123 6.97 -25.38 -1.61
CA SER A 123 7.42 -24.42 -2.62
C SER A 123 6.86 -24.82 -3.99
N VAL A 124 6.33 -23.85 -4.73
CA VAL A 124 5.92 -24.05 -6.12
C VAL A 124 7.12 -23.84 -7.03
N THR A 125 7.41 -24.85 -7.87
CA THR A 125 8.56 -24.89 -8.78
C THR A 125 8.18 -24.75 -10.25
N GLY A 126 6.89 -24.70 -10.57
CA GLY A 126 6.44 -24.54 -11.95
C GLY A 126 4.92 -24.50 -12.09
N LEU A 127 4.48 -24.07 -13.25
CA LEU A 127 3.08 -24.00 -13.66
C LEU A 127 2.72 -25.22 -14.50
N LEU A 128 1.49 -25.72 -14.36
CA LEU A 128 0.86 -26.63 -15.29
C LEU A 128 0.11 -25.81 -16.34
N ILE A 129 0.31 -26.11 -17.62
CA ILE A 129 -0.24 -25.32 -18.72
C ILE A 129 -0.93 -26.26 -19.71
N LYS A 130 -2.09 -25.85 -20.20
CA LYS A 130 -2.87 -26.53 -21.25
C LYS A 130 -3.22 -25.48 -22.33
N GLY A 131 -2.52 -25.56 -23.48
CA GLY A 131 -2.66 -24.55 -24.54
C GLY A 131 -2.15 -23.17 -24.08
N ASP A 132 -3.01 -22.18 -24.14
CA ASP A 132 -2.77 -20.79 -23.74
C ASP A 132 -3.25 -20.45 -22.31
N ARG A 133 -3.59 -21.48 -21.51
CA ARG A 133 -4.17 -21.31 -20.17
C ARG A 133 -3.37 -22.04 -19.10
N VAL A 134 -3.22 -21.40 -17.92
CA VAL A 134 -2.73 -22.09 -16.73
C VAL A 134 -3.77 -23.13 -16.27
N SER A 135 -3.31 -24.28 -15.81
CA SER A 135 -4.17 -25.39 -15.35
C SER A 135 -3.76 -25.92 -13.97
N GLY A 136 -2.88 -25.24 -13.26
CA GLY A 136 -2.42 -25.60 -11.94
C GLY A 136 -0.95 -25.35 -11.70
N VAL A 137 -0.39 -25.99 -10.68
CA VAL A 137 1.00 -25.83 -10.27
C VAL A 137 1.67 -27.17 -10.01
N ARG A 138 3.00 -27.18 -10.08
CA ARG A 138 3.88 -28.25 -9.63
C ARG A 138 4.65 -27.78 -8.41
N THR A 139 4.70 -28.59 -7.36
CA THR A 139 5.39 -28.29 -6.12
C THR A 139 6.74 -28.99 -6.02
N ASN A 140 7.59 -28.53 -5.10
CA ASN A 140 8.92 -29.09 -4.87
C ASN A 140 8.88 -30.54 -4.36
N MET A 141 7.86 -30.92 -3.59
CA MET A 141 7.64 -32.31 -3.17
C MET A 141 7.04 -33.20 -4.29
N GLY A 142 6.95 -32.68 -5.52
CA GLY A 142 6.50 -33.44 -6.69
C GLY A 142 4.97 -33.44 -6.89
N GLY A 143 4.22 -32.77 -6.06
CA GLY A 143 2.76 -32.62 -6.20
C GLY A 143 2.38 -31.85 -7.48
N LYS A 144 1.37 -32.36 -8.20
CA LYS A 144 0.69 -31.62 -9.29
C LYS A 144 -0.72 -31.32 -8.81
N ILE A 145 -1.03 -30.04 -8.68
CA ILE A 145 -2.31 -29.58 -8.14
C ILE A 145 -3.01 -28.79 -9.24
N GLU A 146 -4.19 -29.24 -9.63
CA GLU A 146 -4.97 -28.60 -10.70
C GLU A 146 -5.79 -27.42 -10.17
N SER A 147 -5.87 -26.37 -10.99
CA SER A 147 -6.76 -25.22 -10.74
C SER A 147 -7.12 -24.53 -12.06
N LYS A 148 -8.18 -23.72 -12.02
CA LYS A 148 -8.64 -22.93 -13.16
C LYS A 148 -7.87 -21.61 -13.31
N ALA A 149 -7.33 -21.07 -12.19
CA ALA A 149 -6.48 -19.88 -12.17
C ALA A 149 -5.36 -20.02 -11.13
N VAL A 150 -4.27 -19.28 -11.36
CA VAL A 150 -3.12 -19.18 -10.45
C VAL A 150 -2.75 -17.72 -10.23
N ILE A 151 -2.54 -17.34 -8.99
CA ILE A 151 -2.07 -15.99 -8.60
C ILE A 151 -0.65 -16.12 -8.03
N LEU A 152 0.34 -15.53 -8.69
CA LEU A 152 1.73 -15.52 -8.23
C LEU A 152 1.99 -14.29 -7.37
N THR A 153 2.45 -14.53 -6.13
CA THR A 153 2.74 -13.47 -5.15
C THR A 153 4.09 -13.68 -4.45
N ASN A 154 5.11 -14.05 -5.21
CA ASN A 154 6.38 -14.61 -4.73
C ASN A 154 7.28 -13.64 -3.93
N GLY A 155 6.97 -12.35 -3.85
CA GLY A 155 7.74 -11.39 -3.07
C GLY A 155 9.20 -11.27 -3.55
N THR A 156 10.15 -11.39 -2.62
CA THR A 156 11.60 -11.34 -2.88
C THR A 156 12.22 -12.73 -3.10
N PHE A 157 11.41 -13.76 -3.33
CA PHE A 157 11.88 -15.15 -3.31
C PHE A 157 12.32 -15.69 -4.66
N LEU A 158 11.77 -15.17 -5.79
CA LEU A 158 12.15 -15.64 -7.12
C LEU A 158 13.63 -15.35 -7.41
N ASN A 159 14.43 -16.41 -7.48
CA ASN A 159 15.88 -16.34 -7.63
C ASN A 159 16.52 -15.34 -6.65
N GLY A 160 15.99 -15.32 -5.42
CA GLY A 160 16.41 -14.40 -4.37
C GLY A 160 17.87 -14.61 -3.99
N LEU A 161 18.66 -13.51 -3.94
CA LEU A 161 20.07 -13.53 -3.59
C LEU A 161 20.35 -12.45 -2.55
N ILE A 162 20.79 -12.88 -1.36
CA ILE A 162 21.14 -11.99 -0.25
C ILE A 162 22.60 -11.59 -0.36
N HIS A 163 22.89 -10.31 -0.12
CA HIS A 163 24.23 -9.72 -0.17
C HIS A 163 24.57 -9.01 1.15
N ILE A 164 25.73 -9.34 1.73
CA ILE A 164 26.34 -8.67 2.90
C ILE A 164 27.83 -8.51 2.60
N GLY A 165 28.27 -7.29 2.33
CA GLY A 165 29.64 -7.04 1.90
C GLY A 165 30.02 -7.89 0.69
N GLU A 166 31.07 -8.68 0.85
CA GLU A 166 31.58 -9.55 -0.22
C GLU A 166 30.86 -10.92 -0.30
N GLN A 167 30.04 -11.24 0.71
CA GLN A 167 29.31 -12.51 0.77
C GLN A 167 27.96 -12.39 0.06
N ASN A 168 27.59 -13.47 -0.64
CA ASN A 168 26.24 -13.65 -1.14
C ASN A 168 25.79 -15.10 -0.99
N PHE A 169 24.49 -15.31 -0.83
CA PHE A 169 23.91 -16.63 -0.72
C PHE A 169 22.42 -16.61 -1.12
N PRO A 170 21.91 -17.73 -1.69
CA PRO A 170 20.50 -17.81 -2.06
C PRO A 170 19.59 -17.65 -0.86
N GLY A 171 18.52 -16.86 -1.03
CA GLY A 171 17.50 -16.69 0.01
C GLY A 171 16.50 -15.63 -0.39
N GLY A 172 15.25 -15.77 0.04
CA GLY A 172 14.21 -14.76 -0.13
C GLY A 172 14.23 -13.73 1.02
N ARG A 173 14.57 -14.19 2.21
CA ARG A 173 14.85 -13.42 3.44
C ARG A 173 15.93 -14.13 4.24
N MET A 174 16.51 -13.44 5.22
CA MET A 174 17.51 -14.06 6.10
C MET A 174 16.92 -15.30 6.80
N GLY A 175 17.54 -16.46 6.57
CA GLY A 175 17.09 -17.75 7.10
C GLY A 175 15.99 -18.45 6.29
N GLU A 176 15.57 -17.90 5.16
CA GLU A 176 14.55 -18.50 4.29
C GLU A 176 15.10 -18.74 2.88
N VAL A 177 14.82 -19.92 2.31
CA VAL A 177 15.34 -20.34 1.00
C VAL A 177 14.75 -19.52 -0.15
N ALA A 178 15.48 -19.43 -1.25
CA ALA A 178 14.98 -18.87 -2.51
C ALA A 178 14.02 -19.84 -3.22
N SER A 179 13.16 -19.30 -4.09
CA SER A 179 12.27 -20.07 -4.98
C SER A 179 12.85 -20.07 -6.39
N HIS A 180 12.91 -21.25 -7.02
CA HIS A 180 13.45 -21.48 -8.34
C HIS A 180 12.46 -22.19 -9.26
N GLY A 181 12.64 -22.10 -10.56
CA GLY A 181 11.89 -22.81 -11.59
C GLY A 181 10.77 -22.01 -12.23
N ILE A 182 10.09 -21.12 -11.49
CA ILE A 182 9.00 -20.29 -12.04
C ILE A 182 9.54 -19.21 -13.00
N SER A 183 10.59 -18.50 -12.62
CA SER A 183 11.17 -17.43 -13.48
C SER A 183 11.69 -18.01 -14.80
N GLU A 184 12.35 -19.15 -14.75
CA GLU A 184 12.89 -19.84 -15.91
C GLU A 184 11.77 -20.28 -16.86
N GLN A 185 10.73 -20.92 -16.31
CA GLN A 185 9.58 -21.36 -17.11
C GLN A 185 8.84 -20.17 -17.74
N LEU A 186 8.63 -19.08 -17.01
CA LEU A 186 7.98 -17.88 -17.56
C LEU A 186 8.84 -17.21 -18.65
N ALA A 187 10.17 -17.20 -18.48
CA ALA A 187 11.09 -16.72 -19.52
C ALA A 187 11.02 -17.57 -20.79
N GLU A 188 10.96 -18.89 -20.67
CA GLU A 188 10.76 -19.84 -21.80
C GLU A 188 9.42 -19.58 -22.51
N LEU A 189 8.38 -19.16 -21.79
CA LEU A 189 7.08 -18.76 -22.33
C LEU A 189 7.10 -17.35 -22.93
N GLY A 190 8.27 -16.69 -22.96
CA GLY A 190 8.48 -15.38 -23.56
C GLY A 190 8.10 -14.20 -22.68
N PHE A 191 7.91 -14.39 -21.36
CA PHE A 191 7.80 -13.26 -20.45
C PHE A 191 9.14 -12.56 -20.28
N GLU A 192 9.12 -11.23 -20.26
CA GLU A 192 10.28 -10.44 -19.91
C GLU A 192 10.51 -10.53 -18.40
N VAL A 193 11.72 -10.94 -18.00
CA VAL A 193 12.15 -11.05 -16.59
C VAL A 193 13.27 -10.06 -16.37
N LYS A 194 13.22 -9.31 -15.27
CA LYS A 194 14.25 -8.38 -14.84
C LYS A 194 14.56 -8.56 -13.36
N ARG A 195 15.58 -7.86 -12.86
CA ARG A 195 15.97 -7.91 -11.45
C ARG A 195 15.79 -6.56 -10.77
N LEU A 196 15.27 -6.60 -9.55
CA LEU A 196 15.22 -5.46 -8.63
C LEU A 196 15.96 -5.81 -7.34
N LYS A 197 16.31 -4.76 -6.61
CA LYS A 197 16.99 -4.86 -5.32
C LYS A 197 16.22 -4.09 -4.27
N THR A 198 16.12 -4.66 -3.07
CA THR A 198 15.72 -3.95 -1.87
C THR A 198 16.70 -4.24 -0.74
N GLY A 199 16.48 -3.69 0.46
CA GLY A 199 17.36 -3.92 1.60
C GLY A 199 16.65 -3.72 2.92
N THR A 200 17.29 -4.19 3.97
CA THR A 200 16.82 -4.07 5.34
C THR A 200 17.98 -3.65 6.26
N PRO A 201 17.73 -2.90 7.34
CA PRO A 201 18.77 -2.51 8.31
C PRO A 201 19.05 -3.59 9.33
N VAL A 202 20.03 -3.33 10.16
CA VAL A 202 20.34 -4.11 11.36
C VAL A 202 19.14 -4.26 12.28
N ARG A 203 19.10 -5.37 13.02
CA ARG A 203 18.21 -5.55 14.17
C ARG A 203 19.01 -5.46 15.44
N ILE A 204 18.55 -4.64 16.39
CA ILE A 204 19.30 -4.24 17.56
C ILE A 204 18.63 -4.79 18.81
N ASP A 205 19.44 -5.23 19.76
CA ASP A 205 18.99 -5.59 21.11
C ASP A 205 18.69 -4.32 21.92
N GLY A 206 17.42 -4.01 22.12
CA GLY A 206 16.94 -2.83 22.83
C GLY A 206 17.47 -2.69 24.26
N ARG A 207 17.81 -3.80 24.92
CA ARG A 207 18.42 -3.79 26.25
C ARG A 207 19.79 -3.11 26.27
N THR A 208 20.39 -2.90 25.12
CA THR A 208 21.73 -2.32 24.94
C THR A 208 21.72 -0.90 24.39
N ILE A 209 20.54 -0.33 24.18
CA ILE A 209 20.32 1.06 23.71
C ILE A 209 20.12 1.96 24.92
N ASP A 210 20.80 3.09 24.96
CA ASP A 210 20.55 4.16 25.93
C ASP A 210 19.50 5.12 25.39
N PHE A 211 18.22 4.79 25.62
CA PHE A 211 17.09 5.58 25.17
C PHE A 211 17.03 7.00 25.75
N SER A 212 17.71 7.27 26.88
CA SER A 212 17.74 8.60 27.48
C SER A 212 18.45 9.64 26.60
N LYS A 213 19.28 9.20 25.65
CA LYS A 213 19.98 10.03 24.68
C LYS A 213 19.20 10.21 23.36
N LEU A 214 18.05 9.56 23.21
CA LEU A 214 17.24 9.59 21.99
C LEU A 214 16.00 10.46 22.19
N ILE A 215 15.45 10.95 21.08
CA ILE A 215 14.21 11.74 21.11
C ILE A 215 13.02 10.77 21.06
N GLU A 216 12.22 10.72 22.13
CA GLU A 216 11.02 9.89 22.18
C GLU A 216 9.96 10.38 21.20
N GLN A 217 9.39 9.49 20.42
CA GLN A 217 8.27 9.74 19.53
C GLN A 217 7.06 8.89 19.98
N LYS A 218 6.16 9.51 20.72
CA LYS A 218 4.90 8.90 21.18
C LYS A 218 3.90 8.73 20.04
N GLY A 219 2.99 7.79 20.20
CA GLY A 219 1.78 7.72 19.38
C GLY A 219 0.82 8.86 19.66
N ASP A 220 -0.20 9.00 18.82
CA ASP A 220 -1.28 9.97 19.04
C ASP A 220 -2.14 9.51 20.23
N ASP A 221 -2.62 10.45 21.04
CA ASP A 221 -3.52 10.14 22.17
C ASP A 221 -4.86 9.61 21.66
N GLU A 222 -5.33 10.10 20.54
CA GLU A 222 -6.53 9.64 19.87
C GLU A 222 -6.19 8.66 18.75
N VAL A 223 -6.60 7.41 18.94
CA VAL A 223 -6.33 6.32 17.99
C VAL A 223 -7.58 6.04 17.17
N VAL A 224 -7.50 6.29 15.86
CA VAL A 224 -8.62 6.06 14.92
C VAL A 224 -8.61 4.65 14.35
N GLY A 225 -7.42 4.06 14.07
CA GLY A 225 -7.29 2.77 13.40
C GLY A 225 -7.58 2.81 11.89
N PHE A 226 -7.61 1.64 11.27
CA PHE A 226 -7.89 1.48 9.84
C PHE A 226 -9.27 0.93 9.54
N SER A 227 -9.75 -0.04 10.33
CA SER A 227 -10.99 -0.73 10.01
C SER A 227 -12.23 0.11 10.33
N TYR A 228 -13.19 0.11 9.40
CA TYR A 228 -14.51 0.71 9.59
C TYR A 228 -15.43 -0.16 10.46
N THR A 229 -15.12 -1.44 10.63
CA THR A 229 -16.01 -2.39 11.32
C THR A 229 -15.49 -2.86 12.66
N GLU A 230 -14.17 -2.95 12.84
CA GLU A 230 -13.60 -3.48 14.06
C GLU A 230 -13.62 -2.45 15.19
N PRO A 231 -14.27 -2.78 16.32
CA PRO A 231 -14.04 -2.06 17.54
C PRO A 231 -12.69 -2.46 18.10
N PHE A 232 -11.76 -1.52 18.25
CA PHE A 232 -10.51 -1.84 18.90
C PHE A 232 -10.24 -0.86 20.03
N LYS A 233 -9.54 -1.33 21.06
CA LYS A 233 -9.06 -0.50 22.15
C LYS A 233 -7.59 -0.84 22.38
N ILE A 234 -6.75 0.17 22.27
CA ILE A 234 -5.36 0.07 22.70
C ILE A 234 -5.25 0.70 24.09
N ALA A 235 -4.89 -0.11 25.10
CA ALA A 235 -4.80 0.36 26.47
C ALA A 235 -3.55 1.21 26.72
N LYS A 236 -2.47 0.93 25.99
CA LYS A 236 -1.19 1.66 26.03
C LYS A 236 -0.53 1.57 24.68
N GLN A 237 0.35 2.51 24.38
CA GLN A 237 1.17 2.48 23.18
C GLN A 237 2.66 2.33 23.55
N ARG A 238 3.43 1.78 22.62
CA ARG A 238 4.88 1.70 22.72
C ARG A 238 5.50 2.79 21.87
N SER A 239 6.45 3.57 22.44
CA SER A 239 7.09 4.66 21.69
C SER A 239 8.09 4.14 20.66
N CYS A 240 8.27 4.91 19.58
CA CYS A 240 9.46 4.88 18.75
C CYS A 240 10.43 5.97 19.21
N TRP A 241 11.68 5.94 18.74
CA TRP A 241 12.66 6.98 19.06
C TRP A 241 13.36 7.45 17.80
N ILE A 242 13.88 8.66 17.86
CA ILE A 242 14.65 9.28 16.79
C ILE A 242 16.12 9.33 17.24
N ALA A 243 17.00 8.84 16.37
CA ALA A 243 18.45 8.96 16.45
C ALA A 243 18.99 9.65 15.20
N HIS A 244 20.26 10.03 15.23
CA HIS A 244 20.91 10.70 14.09
C HIS A 244 22.30 10.11 13.83
N THR A 245 22.68 9.99 12.57
CA THR A 245 24.07 9.73 12.21
C THR A 245 24.91 10.99 12.39
N SER A 246 26.23 10.85 12.36
CA SER A 246 27.21 11.93 12.42
C SER A 246 28.27 11.75 11.33
N LEU A 247 29.13 12.74 11.11
CA LEU A 247 30.27 12.64 10.19
C LEU A 247 31.16 11.43 10.53
N LYS A 248 31.38 11.16 11.81
CA LYS A 248 32.18 10.01 12.26
C LYS A 248 31.53 8.68 11.82
N VAL A 249 30.20 8.56 11.92
CA VAL A 249 29.45 7.39 11.42
C VAL A 249 29.63 7.28 9.90
N HIS A 250 29.52 8.41 9.16
CA HIS A 250 29.67 8.44 7.70
C HIS A 250 31.07 8.02 7.27
N GLU A 251 32.13 8.51 7.95
CA GLU A 251 33.52 8.12 7.68
C GLU A 251 33.74 6.62 7.86
N THR A 252 33.18 6.04 8.91
CA THR A 252 33.25 4.60 9.16
C THR A 252 32.55 3.81 8.06
N LEU A 253 31.34 4.21 7.66
CA LEU A 253 30.61 3.55 6.58
C LEU A 253 31.36 3.65 5.24
N ARG A 254 31.99 4.79 4.94
CA ARG A 254 32.80 4.97 3.71
C ARG A 254 33.97 3.99 3.58
N LYS A 255 34.57 3.56 4.71
CA LYS A 255 35.61 2.51 4.69
C LYS A 255 35.12 1.20 4.05
N GLY A 256 33.81 0.95 4.15
CA GLY A 256 33.15 -0.23 3.60
C GLY A 256 32.76 -0.14 2.13
N PHE A 257 32.75 1.05 1.51
CA PHE A 257 32.21 1.25 0.16
C PHE A 257 32.87 0.39 -0.90
N LYS A 258 34.18 0.15 -0.81
CA LYS A 258 34.91 -0.75 -1.73
C LYS A 258 34.43 -2.21 -1.67
N TYR A 259 33.81 -2.62 -0.58
CA TYR A 259 33.25 -3.95 -0.38
C TYR A 259 31.74 -4.00 -0.64
N SER A 260 31.11 -2.84 -0.90
CA SER A 260 29.66 -2.77 -1.15
C SER A 260 29.29 -3.44 -2.45
N PRO A 261 28.37 -4.41 -2.45
CA PRO A 261 27.92 -5.06 -3.66
C PRO A 261 27.18 -4.10 -4.63
N MET A 262 26.74 -2.96 -4.12
CA MET A 262 26.13 -1.89 -4.92
C MET A 262 27.16 -1.08 -5.71
N PHE A 263 28.31 -0.78 -5.11
CA PHE A 263 29.32 0.07 -5.74
C PHE A 263 30.34 -0.71 -6.56
N ASN A 264 30.50 -2.00 -6.30
CA ASN A 264 31.41 -2.87 -7.06
C ASN A 264 30.76 -3.63 -8.24
N GLY A 265 29.46 -3.36 -8.52
CA GLY A 265 28.73 -3.92 -9.66
C GLY A 265 28.25 -5.38 -9.49
N ARG A 266 28.34 -5.97 -8.30
CA ARG A 266 27.81 -7.33 -8.03
C ARG A 266 26.30 -7.37 -8.06
N ILE A 267 25.62 -6.33 -7.56
CA ILE A 267 24.18 -6.15 -7.66
C ILE A 267 23.87 -5.55 -9.03
N GLN A 268 23.08 -6.25 -9.83
CA GLN A 268 22.60 -5.80 -11.13
C GLN A 268 21.22 -5.15 -11.05
N GLY A 269 20.45 -5.48 -10.00
CA GLY A 269 19.11 -4.96 -9.78
C GLY A 269 19.09 -3.48 -9.34
N VAL A 270 18.15 -2.72 -9.88
CA VAL A 270 17.93 -1.32 -9.49
C VAL A 270 17.29 -1.26 -8.11
N GLY A 271 17.81 -0.40 -7.23
CA GLY A 271 17.29 -0.20 -5.88
C GLY A 271 16.21 0.90 -5.79
N PRO A 272 15.41 0.93 -4.72
CA PRO A 272 14.35 1.92 -4.56
C PRO A 272 14.90 3.32 -4.27
N ARG A 273 14.46 4.31 -5.05
CA ARG A 273 14.86 5.72 -4.93
C ARG A 273 14.49 6.34 -3.57
N TYR A 274 13.33 5.94 -3.02
CA TYR A 274 12.76 6.56 -1.82
C TYR A 274 13.02 5.78 -0.52
N CYS A 275 13.74 4.68 -0.58
CA CYS A 275 14.28 3.96 0.57
C CYS A 275 15.74 3.57 0.27
N PRO A 276 16.60 4.57 0.03
CA PRO A 276 18.01 4.29 -0.29
C PRO A 276 18.69 3.69 0.94
N SER A 277 19.69 2.86 0.70
CA SER A 277 20.57 2.40 1.75
C SER A 277 21.30 3.57 2.41
N ILE A 278 21.88 3.36 3.58
CA ILE A 278 22.64 4.44 4.26
C ILE A 278 23.86 4.84 3.44
N GLU A 279 24.53 3.91 2.76
CA GLU A 279 25.62 4.16 1.85
C GLU A 279 25.19 5.05 0.66
N ASP A 280 24.03 4.80 0.06
CA ASP A 280 23.45 5.66 -0.98
C ASP A 280 23.16 7.07 -0.48
N LYS A 281 22.65 7.20 0.75
CA LYS A 281 22.37 8.52 1.34
C LYS A 281 23.63 9.33 1.53
N ILE A 282 24.68 8.69 2.05
CA ILE A 282 25.97 9.34 2.32
C ILE A 282 26.65 9.78 1.02
N GLU A 283 26.51 8.99 -0.04
CA GLU A 283 27.08 9.32 -1.36
C GLU A 283 26.30 10.45 -2.04
N ARG A 284 24.98 10.26 -2.20
CA ARG A 284 24.11 11.22 -2.92
C ARG A 284 23.91 12.54 -2.19
N PHE A 285 23.97 12.53 -0.86
CA PHE A 285 23.80 13.71 -0.02
C PHE A 285 25.04 14.00 0.81
N SER A 286 26.22 13.96 0.16
CA SER A 286 27.52 14.11 0.81
C SER A 286 27.69 15.43 1.57
N GLY A 287 26.92 16.47 1.23
CA GLY A 287 26.89 17.75 1.96
C GLY A 287 26.06 17.75 3.25
N LYS A 288 25.44 16.61 3.63
CA LYS A 288 24.71 16.50 4.89
C LYS A 288 25.57 15.81 5.95
N ASP A 289 25.75 16.48 7.08
CA ASP A 289 26.52 15.96 8.21
C ASP A 289 25.79 14.90 9.01
N SER A 290 24.46 14.79 8.85
CA SER A 290 23.60 13.93 9.64
C SER A 290 22.39 13.42 8.84
N HIS A 291 21.98 12.18 9.13
CA HIS A 291 20.74 11.58 8.65
C HIS A 291 19.91 11.09 9.83
N GLN A 292 18.62 11.41 9.79
CA GLN A 292 17.66 10.95 10.79
C GLN A 292 17.40 9.45 10.64
N LEU A 293 17.33 8.76 11.79
CA LEU A 293 17.01 7.36 11.94
C LEU A 293 15.82 7.20 12.88
N PHE A 294 14.99 6.15 12.65
CA PHE A 294 13.93 5.80 13.58
C PHE A 294 14.23 4.44 14.21
N VAL A 295 14.14 4.39 15.53
CA VAL A 295 14.33 3.19 16.36
C VAL A 295 12.94 2.67 16.69
N GLU A 296 12.53 1.61 16.00
CA GLU A 296 11.16 1.11 16.00
C GLU A 296 11.09 -0.27 16.67
N PRO A 297 10.28 -0.46 17.74
CA PRO A 297 10.12 -1.78 18.36
C PRO A 297 9.42 -2.75 17.40
N GLU A 298 9.86 -4.00 17.34
CA GLU A 298 9.27 -5.03 16.50
C GLU A 298 8.08 -5.78 17.14
N GLY A 299 7.74 -5.48 18.39
CA GLY A 299 6.60 -6.10 19.07
C GLY A 299 6.43 -5.65 20.52
N TRP A 300 5.41 -6.22 21.21
CA TRP A 300 5.12 -5.94 22.60
C TRP A 300 6.12 -6.59 23.56
N THR A 301 6.50 -7.83 23.28
CA THR A 301 7.25 -8.70 24.19
C THR A 301 8.68 -8.98 23.74
N THR A 302 9.08 -8.49 22.57
CA THR A 302 10.46 -8.61 22.09
C THR A 302 11.28 -7.38 22.41
N GLU A 303 12.57 -7.58 22.63
CA GLU A 303 13.58 -6.51 22.71
C GLU A 303 14.28 -6.25 21.37
N GLU A 304 13.73 -6.79 20.27
CA GLU A 304 14.23 -6.53 18.92
C GLU A 304 13.73 -5.18 18.43
N TYR A 305 14.68 -4.32 17.98
CA TYR A 305 14.38 -3.02 17.40
C TYR A 305 14.88 -2.94 15.96
N TYR A 306 14.04 -2.38 15.11
CA TYR A 306 14.33 -2.04 13.71
C TYR A 306 14.93 -0.63 13.64
N LEU A 307 16.08 -0.46 12.96
CA LEU A 307 16.72 0.85 12.77
C LEU A 307 16.37 1.39 11.38
N ASN A 308 15.18 2.00 11.26
CA ASN A 308 14.71 2.56 10.00
C ASN A 308 15.62 3.71 9.54
N GLY A 309 16.01 3.66 8.27
CA GLY A 309 16.92 4.64 7.69
C GLY A 309 18.38 4.22 7.64
N PHE A 310 18.75 3.09 8.29
CA PHE A 310 20.11 2.52 8.33
C PHE A 310 20.20 1.20 7.54
N SER A 311 19.39 1.03 6.49
CA SER A 311 19.50 -0.13 5.58
C SER A 311 20.87 -0.14 4.93
N SER A 312 21.54 -1.29 4.93
CA SER A 312 22.91 -1.41 4.43
C SER A 312 23.19 -2.78 3.86
N SER A 313 24.06 -2.84 2.86
CA SER A 313 24.66 -4.08 2.34
C SER A 313 26.17 -4.16 2.58
N LEU A 314 26.72 -3.26 3.36
CA LEU A 314 28.13 -3.26 3.76
C LEU A 314 28.48 -4.51 4.60
N PRO A 315 29.77 -4.86 4.72
CA PRO A 315 30.20 -5.91 5.65
C PRO A 315 29.64 -5.69 7.06
N ASP A 316 29.24 -6.76 7.72
CA ASP A 316 28.61 -6.75 9.04
C ASP A 316 29.44 -6.03 10.12
N TYR A 317 30.77 -6.22 10.11
CA TYR A 317 31.68 -5.54 11.03
C TYR A 317 31.72 -4.01 10.83
N ILE A 318 31.60 -3.53 9.57
CA ILE A 318 31.49 -2.09 9.28
C ILE A 318 30.16 -1.53 9.76
N GLN A 319 29.06 -2.26 9.53
CA GLN A 319 27.75 -1.88 10.04
C GLN A 319 27.77 -1.78 11.58
N TYR A 320 28.38 -2.76 12.25
CA TYR A 320 28.48 -2.80 13.71
C TYR A 320 29.38 -1.68 14.26
N GLU A 321 30.55 -1.42 13.66
CA GLU A 321 31.42 -0.32 14.06
C GLU A 321 30.73 1.04 13.91
N ALA A 322 30.06 1.27 12.79
CA ALA A 322 29.33 2.51 12.51
C ALA A 322 28.14 2.71 13.46
N LEU A 323 27.38 1.64 13.72
CA LEU A 323 26.24 1.66 14.65
C LEU A 323 26.66 2.16 16.03
N ARG A 324 27.77 1.65 16.57
CA ARG A 324 28.25 1.99 17.91
C ARG A 324 28.82 3.41 18.04
N GLN A 325 28.90 4.15 16.95
CA GLN A 325 29.28 5.57 16.94
C GLN A 325 28.04 6.50 16.92
N ILE A 326 26.85 5.95 16.83
CA ILE A 326 25.61 6.71 16.97
C ILE A 326 25.37 6.95 18.48
N GLU A 327 24.97 8.16 18.84
CA GLU A 327 24.65 8.53 20.22
C GLU A 327 23.53 7.63 20.78
N GLY A 328 23.74 7.06 21.96
CA GLY A 328 22.85 6.08 22.59
C GLY A 328 23.08 4.62 22.16
N PHE A 329 23.97 4.37 21.19
CA PHE A 329 24.26 3.01 20.69
C PHE A 329 25.70 2.54 21.01
N GLU A 330 26.42 3.21 21.86
CA GLU A 330 27.83 2.91 22.16
C GLU A 330 28.05 1.49 22.67
N LYS A 331 27.04 0.91 23.33
CA LYS A 331 27.02 -0.46 23.84
C LYS A 331 26.14 -1.41 23.04
N ALA A 332 25.61 -0.96 21.91
CA ALA A 332 24.65 -1.73 21.13
C ALA A 332 25.17 -3.10 20.72
N LYS A 333 24.29 -4.09 20.84
CA LYS A 333 24.44 -5.44 20.25
C LYS A 333 23.41 -5.62 19.17
N ILE A 334 23.73 -6.41 18.15
CA ILE A 334 22.83 -6.71 17.05
C ILE A 334 22.39 -8.17 17.09
N PHE A 335 21.13 -8.43 16.76
CA PHE A 335 20.63 -9.79 16.53
C PHE A 335 21.01 -10.30 15.14
N ARG A 336 21.01 -9.40 14.13
CA ARG A 336 21.44 -9.68 12.75
C ARG A 336 21.84 -8.40 12.02
N PRO A 337 22.75 -8.50 11.06
CA PRO A 337 23.16 -7.35 10.24
C PRO A 337 22.04 -6.97 9.25
N GLY A 338 22.14 -5.77 8.68
CA GLY A 338 21.42 -5.37 7.48
C GLY A 338 21.96 -6.12 6.27
N TYR A 339 21.11 -6.24 5.24
CA TYR A 339 21.49 -6.88 3.98
C TYR A 339 20.70 -6.28 2.81
N ALA A 340 21.24 -6.44 1.61
CA ALA A 340 20.48 -6.26 0.38
C ALA A 340 19.98 -7.60 -0.11
N ILE A 341 18.81 -7.57 -0.74
CA ILE A 341 18.27 -8.73 -1.46
C ILE A 341 17.94 -8.33 -2.89
N GLU A 342 18.41 -9.15 -3.83
CA GLU A 342 18.16 -9.07 -5.25
C GLU A 342 17.23 -10.20 -5.67
N TYR A 343 16.23 -9.93 -6.51
CA TYR A 343 15.18 -10.89 -6.86
C TYR A 343 14.61 -10.59 -8.25
N ASP A 344 14.00 -11.60 -8.86
CA ASP A 344 13.36 -11.46 -10.16
C ASP A 344 12.00 -10.77 -10.02
N TYR A 345 11.68 -9.91 -11.00
CA TYR A 345 10.36 -9.34 -11.20
C TYR A 345 9.99 -9.34 -12.68
N PHE A 346 8.71 -9.16 -12.96
CA PHE A 346 8.19 -9.11 -14.32
C PHE A 346 7.66 -7.70 -14.58
N PRO A 347 8.15 -7.01 -15.63
CA PRO A 347 7.62 -5.71 -16.01
C PRO A 347 6.09 -5.73 -16.12
N PRO A 348 5.37 -4.88 -15.36
CA PRO A 348 3.92 -5.00 -15.21
C PRO A 348 3.11 -4.59 -16.45
N GLN A 349 3.76 -4.02 -17.48
CA GLN A 349 3.14 -3.79 -18.78
C GLN A 349 2.73 -5.09 -19.50
N GLN A 350 3.21 -6.24 -19.04
CA GLN A 350 2.78 -7.57 -19.51
C GLN A 350 1.43 -8.01 -18.93
N LEU A 351 0.80 -7.17 -18.10
CA LEU A 351 -0.49 -7.43 -17.47
C LEU A 351 -1.59 -6.58 -18.09
N HIS A 352 -2.81 -7.06 -17.98
CA HIS A 352 -4.02 -6.26 -18.07
C HIS A 352 -4.25 -5.47 -16.77
N HIS A 353 -5.13 -4.48 -16.78
CA HIS A 353 -5.52 -3.75 -15.56
C HIS A 353 -6.22 -4.65 -14.51
N SER A 354 -6.70 -5.82 -14.92
CA SER A 354 -7.18 -6.89 -14.03
C SER A 354 -6.08 -7.60 -13.26
N LEU A 355 -4.80 -7.34 -13.57
CA LEU A 355 -3.60 -8.05 -13.14
C LEU A 355 -3.45 -9.47 -13.73
N GLU A 356 -4.31 -9.88 -14.66
CA GLU A 356 -4.11 -11.08 -15.48
C GLU A 356 -2.99 -10.84 -16.49
N THR A 357 -2.18 -11.88 -16.76
CA THR A 357 -1.13 -11.76 -17.77
C THR A 357 -1.71 -11.73 -19.19
N ARG A 358 -1.09 -10.93 -20.08
CA ARG A 358 -1.50 -10.86 -21.49
C ARG A 358 -1.21 -12.13 -22.30
N LYS A 359 -0.26 -12.96 -21.85
CA LYS A 359 0.24 -14.12 -22.59
C LYS A 359 -0.39 -15.44 -22.18
N LEU A 360 -0.85 -15.58 -20.96
CA LEU A 360 -1.33 -16.83 -20.42
C LEU A 360 -2.61 -16.59 -19.59
N HIS A 361 -3.72 -17.09 -20.11
CA HIS A 361 -5.02 -16.94 -19.45
C HIS A 361 -5.09 -17.65 -18.10
N GLY A 362 -5.77 -17.03 -17.14
CA GLY A 362 -5.94 -17.53 -15.79
C GLY A 362 -4.70 -17.34 -14.90
N LEU A 363 -3.63 -16.71 -15.40
CA LEU A 363 -2.43 -16.41 -14.61
C LEU A 363 -2.42 -14.93 -14.21
N TYR A 364 -2.30 -14.67 -12.89
CA TYR A 364 -2.30 -13.33 -12.30
C TYR A 364 -1.01 -13.09 -11.53
N PHE A 365 -0.49 -11.84 -11.57
CA PHE A 365 0.65 -11.43 -10.76
C PHE A 365 0.25 -10.32 -9.79
N ALA A 366 0.68 -10.41 -8.53
CA ALA A 366 0.40 -9.39 -7.52
C ALA A 366 1.56 -9.18 -6.54
N GLY A 367 1.82 -7.92 -6.20
CA GLY A 367 2.84 -7.52 -5.24
C GLY A 367 4.21 -7.29 -5.86
N GLN A 368 5.27 -7.69 -5.17
CA GLN A 368 6.66 -7.40 -5.59
C GLN A 368 7.06 -8.03 -6.93
N ILE A 369 6.42 -9.10 -7.34
CA ILE A 369 6.59 -9.71 -8.67
C ILE A 369 6.32 -8.71 -9.80
N ASN A 370 5.50 -7.67 -9.54
CA ASN A 370 5.20 -6.56 -10.45
C ASN A 370 6.14 -5.34 -10.26
N GLY A 371 7.20 -5.49 -9.48
CA GLY A 371 8.17 -4.41 -9.24
C GLY A 371 7.75 -3.36 -8.21
N THR A 372 6.75 -3.64 -7.36
CA THR A 372 6.39 -2.75 -6.25
C THR A 372 7.20 -3.05 -4.99
N THR A 373 7.33 -2.05 -4.10
CA THR A 373 7.88 -2.25 -2.75
C THR A 373 6.98 -1.61 -1.71
N GLY A 374 6.38 -2.45 -0.85
CA GLY A 374 5.53 -2.05 0.27
C GLY A 374 4.44 -3.08 0.52
N TYR A 375 4.06 -3.21 1.78
CA TYR A 375 3.04 -4.17 2.21
C TYR A 375 1.66 -3.82 1.66
N GLU A 376 1.33 -2.53 1.66
CA GLU A 376 0.06 -1.99 1.23
C GLU A 376 -0.11 -2.10 -0.29
N GLU A 377 0.96 -1.82 -1.05
CA GLU A 377 0.99 -2.00 -2.50
C GLU A 377 0.84 -3.48 -2.88
N ALA A 378 1.42 -4.37 -2.10
CA ALA A 378 1.27 -5.81 -2.31
C ALA A 378 -0.15 -6.29 -1.96
N ALA A 379 -0.66 -5.88 -0.82
CA ALA A 379 -1.99 -6.26 -0.32
C ALA A 379 -3.10 -5.86 -1.30
N CYS A 380 -3.11 -4.62 -1.78
CA CYS A 380 -4.15 -4.15 -2.70
C CYS A 380 -4.09 -4.86 -4.06
N GLN A 381 -2.89 -5.13 -4.59
CA GLN A 381 -2.75 -5.92 -5.82
C GLN A 381 -3.26 -7.35 -5.61
N GLY A 382 -2.92 -7.97 -4.47
CA GLY A 382 -3.42 -9.30 -4.12
C GLY A 382 -4.94 -9.34 -4.09
N MET A 383 -5.57 -8.41 -3.39
CA MET A 383 -7.01 -8.28 -3.36
C MET A 383 -7.62 -8.16 -4.76
N MET A 384 -7.11 -7.26 -5.59
CA MET A 384 -7.62 -7.07 -6.95
C MET A 384 -7.43 -8.30 -7.84
N ALA A 385 -6.28 -8.99 -7.73
CA ALA A 385 -6.05 -10.24 -8.44
C ALA A 385 -7.03 -11.35 -8.00
N GLY A 386 -7.27 -11.48 -6.68
CA GLY A 386 -8.24 -12.42 -6.13
C GLY A 386 -9.68 -12.16 -6.60
N ILE A 387 -10.09 -10.88 -6.58
CA ILE A 387 -11.40 -10.45 -7.11
C ILE A 387 -11.52 -10.81 -8.59
N ASN A 388 -10.55 -10.40 -9.39
CA ASN A 388 -10.61 -10.57 -10.85
C ASN A 388 -10.51 -12.04 -11.28
N ALA A 389 -9.68 -12.85 -10.62
CA ALA A 389 -9.68 -14.28 -10.84
C ALA A 389 -11.06 -14.91 -10.55
N SER A 390 -11.71 -14.51 -9.44
CA SER A 390 -13.07 -15.00 -9.11
C SER A 390 -14.13 -14.51 -10.11
N LEU A 391 -14.03 -13.29 -10.62
CA LEU A 391 -14.97 -12.76 -11.61
C LEU A 391 -14.83 -13.48 -12.95
N THR A 392 -13.59 -13.67 -13.43
CA THR A 392 -13.31 -14.43 -14.66
C THR A 392 -13.86 -15.85 -14.62
N LEU A 393 -13.73 -16.53 -13.47
CA LEU A 393 -14.28 -17.88 -13.32
C LEU A 393 -15.81 -17.94 -13.32
N LYS A 394 -16.48 -16.80 -13.18
CA LYS A 394 -17.93 -16.64 -13.24
C LYS A 394 -18.40 -15.99 -14.54
N ASP A 395 -17.51 -15.91 -15.53
CA ASP A 395 -17.76 -15.24 -16.82
C ASP A 395 -18.28 -13.80 -16.66
N LYS A 396 -17.73 -13.08 -15.65
CA LYS A 396 -18.05 -11.68 -15.41
C LYS A 396 -16.90 -10.78 -15.84
N GLU A 397 -17.25 -9.54 -16.20
CA GLU A 397 -16.26 -8.51 -16.52
C GLU A 397 -15.32 -8.24 -15.35
N PRO A 398 -14.02 -8.03 -15.60
CA PRO A 398 -13.06 -7.74 -14.56
C PRO A 398 -13.35 -6.39 -13.90
N LEU A 399 -13.08 -6.30 -12.61
CA LEU A 399 -13.09 -5.05 -11.87
C LEU A 399 -11.80 -4.27 -12.12
N VAL A 400 -11.94 -3.08 -12.70
CA VAL A 400 -10.85 -2.12 -12.86
C VAL A 400 -11.23 -0.83 -12.16
N LEU A 401 -10.57 -0.51 -11.06
CA LEU A 401 -10.76 0.75 -10.34
C LEU A 401 -10.05 1.88 -11.09
N LYS A 402 -10.75 2.99 -11.31
CA LYS A 402 -10.20 4.16 -11.98
C LYS A 402 -9.30 4.98 -11.05
N ARG A 403 -8.41 5.78 -11.62
CA ARG A 403 -7.57 6.74 -10.89
C ARG A 403 -8.37 7.78 -10.10
N THR A 404 -9.59 8.05 -10.52
CA THR A 404 -10.54 8.96 -9.88
C THR A 404 -11.34 8.32 -8.73
N GLU A 405 -11.27 6.98 -8.61
CA GLU A 405 -12.07 6.21 -7.64
C GLU A 405 -11.24 5.73 -6.45
N ALA A 406 -9.96 5.39 -6.66
CA ALA A 406 -9.13 4.82 -5.62
C ALA A 406 -7.63 5.03 -5.84
N TYR A 407 -6.83 5.11 -4.75
CA TYR A 407 -5.37 4.98 -4.82
C TYR A 407 -4.95 3.61 -5.39
N ILE A 408 -5.72 2.56 -5.13
CA ILE A 408 -5.55 1.24 -5.75
C ILE A 408 -5.61 1.36 -7.27
N GLY A 409 -6.58 2.11 -7.80
CA GLY A 409 -6.70 2.37 -9.24
C GLY A 409 -5.50 3.17 -9.78
N VAL A 410 -5.05 4.20 -9.06
CA VAL A 410 -3.82 4.96 -9.42
C VAL A 410 -2.61 4.04 -9.49
N LEU A 411 -2.43 3.16 -8.51
CA LEU A 411 -1.31 2.22 -8.43
C LEU A 411 -1.29 1.26 -9.61
N ILE A 412 -2.40 0.57 -9.87
CA ILE A 412 -2.47 -0.44 -10.93
C ILE A 412 -2.30 0.21 -12.30
N ASP A 413 -2.94 1.35 -12.52
CA ASP A 413 -2.79 2.09 -13.78
C ASP A 413 -1.35 2.55 -14.01
N ASP A 414 -0.67 3.11 -12.99
CA ASP A 414 0.75 3.47 -13.09
C ASP A 414 1.62 2.26 -13.45
N LEU A 415 1.40 1.10 -12.82
CA LEU A 415 2.16 -0.12 -13.09
C LEU A 415 2.00 -0.57 -14.54
N VAL A 416 0.77 -0.72 -14.99
CA VAL A 416 0.46 -1.33 -16.30
C VAL A 416 0.76 -0.37 -17.45
N THR A 417 0.55 0.94 -17.28
CA THR A 417 0.74 1.93 -18.35
C THR A 417 2.14 2.53 -18.40
N LYS A 418 2.71 2.88 -17.23
CA LYS A 418 4.03 3.52 -17.15
C LYS A 418 5.16 2.52 -16.95
N GLY A 419 4.85 1.37 -16.34
CA GLY A 419 5.84 0.39 -15.93
C GLY A 419 6.68 0.83 -14.76
N VAL A 420 7.77 0.09 -14.53
CA VAL A 420 8.71 0.35 -13.43
C VAL A 420 10.14 0.22 -13.91
N ASP A 421 10.90 1.32 -13.81
CA ASP A 421 12.35 1.35 -14.04
C ASP A 421 13.12 1.22 -12.71
N GLU A 422 12.46 1.50 -11.60
CA GLU A 422 12.92 1.35 -10.22
C GLU A 422 11.76 0.83 -9.36
N PRO A 423 11.99 0.20 -8.19
CA PRO A 423 10.90 -0.30 -7.35
C PRO A 423 9.82 0.74 -7.07
N TYR A 424 8.59 0.48 -7.55
CA TYR A 424 7.47 1.39 -7.43
C TYR A 424 7.04 1.54 -5.97
N ARG A 425 6.75 2.77 -5.58
CA ARG A 425 6.18 3.11 -4.29
C ARG A 425 5.09 4.16 -4.45
N MET A 426 3.99 3.99 -3.73
CA MET A 426 2.89 4.95 -3.73
C MET A 426 3.22 6.20 -2.91
N PHE A 427 2.87 7.36 -3.46
CA PHE A 427 2.93 8.68 -2.83
C PHE A 427 1.69 9.48 -3.17
N THR A 428 1.34 10.43 -2.33
CA THR A 428 0.19 11.33 -2.58
C THR A 428 0.34 12.14 -3.87
N SER A 429 1.58 12.43 -4.30
CA SER A 429 1.85 13.15 -5.55
C SER A 429 1.49 12.37 -6.82
N ARG A 430 1.26 11.06 -6.73
CA ARG A 430 0.85 10.23 -7.88
C ARG A 430 -0.65 10.32 -8.16
N ALA A 431 -1.45 10.71 -7.16
CA ALA A 431 -2.88 10.91 -7.31
C ALA A 431 -3.18 12.36 -7.67
N GLU A 432 -3.88 12.57 -8.78
CA GLU A 432 -4.28 13.87 -9.29
C GLU A 432 -5.42 14.47 -8.44
N TYR A 433 -6.37 13.65 -8.01
CA TYR A 433 -7.63 14.04 -7.35
C TYR A 433 -7.63 13.69 -5.87
N ARG A 434 -6.61 14.15 -5.12
CA ARG A 434 -6.38 13.75 -3.71
C ARG A 434 -7.51 14.07 -2.77
N ILE A 435 -8.23 15.18 -2.99
CA ILE A 435 -9.36 15.57 -2.13
C ILE A 435 -10.56 14.60 -2.30
N LEU A 436 -10.67 13.94 -3.45
CA LEU A 436 -11.68 12.91 -3.67
C LEU A 436 -11.28 11.56 -3.05
N LEU A 437 -9.96 11.29 -2.95
CA LEU A 437 -9.39 10.00 -2.53
C LEU A 437 -8.90 10.01 -1.08
N ARG A 438 -9.63 10.68 -0.18
CA ARG A 438 -9.25 10.78 1.23
C ARG A 438 -9.36 9.42 1.95
N GLN A 439 -8.62 9.29 3.06
CA GLN A 439 -8.66 8.10 3.89
C GLN A 439 -10.00 7.94 4.65
N ASP A 440 -10.66 9.05 4.99
CA ASP A 440 -11.91 9.10 5.73
C ASP A 440 -13.12 8.65 4.92
N ASN A 441 -13.10 8.83 3.58
CA ASN A 441 -14.21 8.54 2.68
C ASN A 441 -14.04 7.28 1.82
N ALA A 442 -13.08 6.41 2.11
CA ALA A 442 -12.86 5.21 1.31
C ALA A 442 -14.08 4.27 1.31
N ASP A 443 -14.79 4.19 2.42
CA ASP A 443 -16.05 3.46 2.55
C ASP A 443 -17.14 4.02 1.62
N ALA A 444 -17.28 5.33 1.55
CA ALA A 444 -18.26 5.99 0.68
C ALA A 444 -17.99 5.73 -0.82
N ARG A 445 -16.72 5.55 -1.21
CA ARG A 445 -16.32 5.27 -2.59
C ARG A 445 -16.43 3.79 -2.98
N LEU A 446 -16.16 2.86 -2.07
CA LEU A 446 -15.86 1.47 -2.41
C LEU A 446 -16.76 0.42 -1.77
N THR A 447 -17.40 0.69 -0.62
CA THR A 447 -18.15 -0.35 0.12
C THR A 447 -19.38 -0.82 -0.64
N GLU A 448 -20.12 0.07 -1.29
CA GLU A 448 -21.30 -0.33 -2.07
C GLU A 448 -20.91 -1.18 -3.29
N LEU A 449 -19.82 -0.82 -3.98
CA LEU A 449 -19.26 -1.60 -5.08
C LEU A 449 -18.88 -3.01 -4.60
N SER A 450 -18.15 -3.08 -3.51
CA SER A 450 -17.68 -4.34 -2.93
C SER A 450 -18.84 -5.24 -2.45
N TYR A 451 -19.88 -4.65 -1.88
CA TYR A 451 -21.09 -5.38 -1.50
C TYR A 451 -21.79 -6.00 -2.71
N LYS A 452 -21.95 -5.25 -3.80
CA LYS A 452 -22.52 -5.75 -5.07
C LYS A 452 -21.71 -6.90 -5.67
N LEU A 453 -20.40 -6.94 -5.44
CA LEU A 453 -19.52 -8.03 -5.85
C LEU A 453 -19.62 -9.27 -4.92
N GLY A 454 -20.26 -9.14 -3.75
CA GLY A 454 -20.36 -10.18 -2.74
C GLY A 454 -19.13 -10.34 -1.86
N LEU A 455 -18.18 -9.37 -1.89
CA LEU A 455 -16.97 -9.38 -1.08
C LEU A 455 -17.20 -8.72 0.29
N ALA A 456 -17.68 -7.49 0.34
CA ALA A 456 -18.11 -6.87 1.59
C ALA A 456 -19.39 -7.53 2.10
N LYS A 457 -19.41 -7.86 3.40
CA LYS A 457 -20.56 -8.52 4.05
C LYS A 457 -21.65 -7.50 4.41
N GLU A 458 -22.86 -7.99 4.67
CA GLU A 458 -24.04 -7.20 5.04
C GLU A 458 -23.77 -6.23 6.19
N GLU A 459 -23.07 -6.68 7.25
CA GLU A 459 -22.76 -5.85 8.41
C GLU A 459 -21.95 -4.59 8.02
N ARG A 460 -20.96 -4.74 7.15
CA ARG A 460 -20.14 -3.62 6.65
C ARG A 460 -20.97 -2.65 5.84
N TYR A 461 -21.82 -3.17 4.97
CA TYR A 461 -22.71 -2.35 4.14
C TYR A 461 -23.73 -1.57 4.97
N GLN A 462 -24.31 -2.19 5.98
CA GLN A 462 -25.23 -1.51 6.92
C GLN A 462 -24.53 -0.40 7.73
N LYS A 463 -23.33 -0.66 8.24
CA LYS A 463 -22.52 0.38 8.93
C LYS A 463 -22.22 1.57 8.00
N TYR A 464 -21.87 1.30 6.75
CA TYR A 464 -21.67 2.35 5.75
C TYR A 464 -22.95 3.15 5.50
N GLN A 465 -24.10 2.50 5.33
CA GLN A 465 -25.37 3.19 5.14
C GLN A 465 -25.72 4.09 6.33
N GLN A 466 -25.60 3.58 7.55
CA GLN A 466 -25.80 4.36 8.77
C GLN A 466 -24.88 5.58 8.85
N LYS A 467 -23.61 5.42 8.50
CA LYS A 467 -22.64 6.53 8.46
C LYS A 467 -23.07 7.58 7.43
N ARG A 468 -23.43 7.16 6.22
CA ARG A 468 -23.88 8.08 5.15
C ARG A 468 -25.11 8.88 5.58
N GLU A 469 -26.12 8.23 6.12
CA GLU A 469 -27.33 8.89 6.61
C GLU A 469 -27.00 9.88 7.75
N ARG A 470 -26.16 9.47 8.68
CA ARG A 470 -25.75 10.32 9.80
C ARG A 470 -24.95 11.55 9.36
N VAL A 471 -24.04 11.41 8.40
CA VAL A 471 -23.29 12.53 7.82
C VAL A 471 -24.22 13.54 7.15
N GLU A 472 -25.21 13.07 6.37
CA GLU A 472 -26.19 13.95 5.72
C GLU A 472 -27.10 14.66 6.74
N GLU A 473 -27.52 13.95 7.79
CA GLU A 473 -28.27 14.56 8.91
C GLU A 473 -27.48 15.68 9.58
N ILE A 474 -26.19 15.44 9.86
CA ILE A 474 -25.30 16.45 10.47
C ILE A 474 -25.15 17.65 9.55
N LYS A 475 -24.89 17.45 8.27
CA LYS A 475 -24.74 18.53 7.29
C LYS A 475 -26.01 19.38 7.17
N THR A 476 -27.17 18.73 7.09
CA THR A 476 -28.46 19.41 7.06
C THR A 476 -28.66 20.26 8.31
N PHE A 477 -28.44 19.65 9.48
CA PHE A 477 -28.54 20.36 10.75
C PHE A 477 -27.63 21.59 10.81
N LEU A 478 -26.35 21.49 10.39
CA LEU A 478 -25.40 22.59 10.42
C LEU A 478 -25.76 23.71 9.42
N ASN A 479 -26.37 23.37 8.29
CA ASN A 479 -26.83 24.33 7.29
C ASN A 479 -28.11 25.08 7.70
N GLU A 480 -28.98 24.45 8.49
CA GLU A 480 -30.25 25.01 8.91
C GLU A 480 -30.19 25.71 10.28
N SER A 481 -29.23 25.31 11.13
CA SER A 481 -29.08 25.86 12.48
C SER A 481 -28.33 27.18 12.50
N TYR A 482 -28.83 28.10 13.34
CA TYR A 482 -28.24 29.42 13.57
C TYR A 482 -27.61 29.49 14.95
N ILE A 483 -26.57 30.31 15.07
CA ILE A 483 -25.89 30.67 16.31
C ILE A 483 -25.84 32.18 16.47
N TYR A 484 -25.90 32.64 17.70
CA TYR A 484 -25.92 34.04 18.04
C TYR A 484 -24.54 34.49 18.58
N PRO A 485 -24.21 35.81 18.46
CA PRO A 485 -22.92 36.35 18.89
C PRO A 485 -22.52 35.96 20.31
N GLU A 486 -23.45 36.08 21.26
CA GLU A 486 -23.24 35.78 22.68
C GLU A 486 -22.91 34.32 22.97
N GLN A 487 -23.24 33.39 22.05
CA GLN A 487 -22.99 31.96 22.20
C GLN A 487 -21.59 31.53 21.73
N ILE A 488 -20.98 32.28 20.78
CA ILE A 488 -19.80 31.81 20.08
C ILE A 488 -18.62 32.77 20.04
N ASN A 489 -18.87 34.11 20.24
CA ASN A 489 -17.80 35.10 20.11
C ASN A 489 -16.65 34.86 21.08
N GLY A 490 -16.88 34.32 22.27
CA GLY A 490 -15.82 33.94 23.19
C GLY A 490 -14.87 32.87 22.61
N LEU A 491 -15.40 31.88 21.88
CA LEU A 491 -14.59 30.90 21.15
C LEU A 491 -13.86 31.55 19.96
N LEU A 492 -14.55 32.42 19.21
CA LEU A 492 -13.95 33.09 18.05
C LEU A 492 -12.76 33.94 18.44
N GLU A 493 -12.88 34.73 19.52
CA GLU A 493 -11.79 35.56 20.08
C GLU A 493 -10.62 34.69 20.54
N GLN A 494 -10.89 33.60 21.27
CA GLN A 494 -9.87 32.63 21.70
C GLN A 494 -9.09 32.05 20.53
N LYS A 495 -9.74 31.91 19.38
CA LYS A 495 -9.17 31.36 18.14
C LYS A 495 -8.63 32.44 17.18
N GLU A 496 -8.49 33.65 17.63
CA GLU A 496 -8.04 34.78 16.81
C GLU A 496 -8.86 34.92 15.51
N SER A 497 -10.16 34.59 15.58
CA SER A 497 -11.13 34.73 14.50
C SER A 497 -12.05 35.93 14.76
N SER A 498 -12.41 36.66 13.72
CA SER A 498 -13.30 37.83 13.85
C SER A 498 -14.63 37.43 14.49
N PRO A 499 -15.12 38.16 15.50
CA PRO A 499 -16.43 37.94 16.09
C PRO A 499 -17.54 38.11 15.04
N ILE A 500 -18.69 37.56 15.32
CA ILE A 500 -19.90 37.81 14.52
C ILE A 500 -20.76 38.87 15.25
N ASP A 501 -21.45 39.71 14.48
CA ASP A 501 -22.33 40.81 14.96
C ASP A 501 -23.81 40.50 14.82
N GLN A 502 -24.17 39.45 14.10
CA GLN A 502 -25.53 38.98 13.88
C GLN A 502 -25.60 37.45 13.85
N LYS A 503 -26.82 36.92 13.98
CA LYS A 503 -27.05 35.48 13.88
C LYS A 503 -26.48 34.92 12.57
N THR A 504 -25.73 33.82 12.66
CA THR A 504 -25.01 33.19 11.54
C THR A 504 -25.31 31.70 11.51
N ARG A 505 -25.35 31.09 10.33
CA ARG A 505 -25.47 29.64 10.22
C ARG A 505 -24.22 28.94 10.71
N LEU A 506 -24.37 27.82 11.42
CA LEU A 506 -23.24 27.02 11.91
C LEU A 506 -22.29 26.60 10.80
N ALA A 507 -22.83 26.20 9.65
CA ALA A 507 -22.02 25.82 8.48
C ALA A 507 -21.09 26.95 8.00
N TYR A 508 -21.51 28.22 8.06
CA TYR A 508 -20.64 29.36 7.68
C TYR A 508 -19.49 29.60 8.64
N LEU A 509 -19.66 29.29 9.92
CA LEU A 509 -18.56 29.37 10.89
C LEU A 509 -17.49 28.32 10.59
N LEU A 510 -17.90 27.13 10.16
CA LEU A 510 -16.98 26.06 9.80
C LEU A 510 -16.11 26.38 8.56
N LEU A 511 -16.51 27.31 7.70
CA LEU A 511 -15.67 27.76 6.58
C LEU A 511 -14.43 28.52 7.04
N ARG A 512 -14.39 28.96 8.30
CA ARG A 512 -13.22 29.64 8.88
C ARG A 512 -12.13 28.62 9.21
N PRO A 513 -10.89 28.80 8.75
CA PRO A 513 -9.81 27.81 8.95
C PRO A 513 -9.50 27.50 10.42
N GLN A 514 -9.65 28.49 11.30
CA GLN A 514 -9.33 28.39 12.74
C GLN A 514 -10.39 27.64 13.56
N ILE A 515 -11.57 27.45 13.01
CA ILE A 515 -12.72 26.87 13.72
C ILE A 515 -12.95 25.43 13.25
N ASN A 516 -13.16 24.51 14.18
CA ASN A 516 -13.54 23.15 13.89
C ASN A 516 -14.85 22.76 14.60
N LEU A 517 -15.52 21.75 14.10
CA LEU A 517 -16.82 21.33 14.59
C LEU A 517 -16.78 20.82 16.03
N PHE A 518 -15.71 20.12 16.42
CA PHE A 518 -15.56 19.58 17.78
C PHE A 518 -15.45 20.71 18.82
N GLU A 519 -14.80 21.83 18.48
CA GLU A 519 -14.71 23.00 19.36
C GLU A 519 -16.07 23.69 19.50
N ILE A 520 -16.82 23.82 18.41
CA ILE A 520 -18.19 24.33 18.46
C ILE A 520 -19.07 23.44 19.36
N ILE A 521 -19.00 22.12 19.17
CA ILE A 521 -19.76 21.17 20.00
C ILE A 521 -19.38 21.32 21.47
N ASN A 522 -18.08 21.40 21.79
CA ASN A 522 -17.60 21.56 23.15
C ASN A 522 -17.97 22.91 23.79
N THR A 523 -18.34 23.91 23.02
CA THR A 523 -18.74 25.23 23.51
C THR A 523 -20.24 25.31 23.78
N LEU A 524 -21.05 24.58 23.01
CA LEU A 524 -22.51 24.69 23.03
C LEU A 524 -23.15 23.48 23.72
N GLU A 525 -23.72 23.68 24.92
CA GLU A 525 -24.36 22.60 25.69
C GLU A 525 -25.39 21.78 24.88
N PRO A 526 -26.30 22.38 24.08
CA PRO A 526 -27.24 21.59 23.28
C PRO A 526 -26.58 20.65 22.27
N LEU A 527 -25.38 20.98 21.78
CA LEU A 527 -24.61 20.14 20.86
C LEU A 527 -23.85 19.03 21.60
N LYS A 528 -23.35 19.31 22.82
CA LYS A 528 -22.74 18.27 23.66
C LYS A 528 -23.74 17.17 24.02
N GLU A 529 -25.00 17.55 24.31
CA GLU A 529 -26.07 16.60 24.59
C GLU A 529 -26.46 15.79 23.34
N ARG A 530 -26.40 16.42 22.16
CA ARG A 530 -26.74 15.79 20.87
C ARG A 530 -25.69 14.82 20.36
N TYR A 531 -24.41 15.11 20.57
CA TYR A 531 -23.29 14.38 19.99
C TYR A 531 -22.33 13.87 21.07
N ASP A 532 -22.35 12.54 21.29
CA ASP A 532 -21.36 11.91 22.19
C ASP A 532 -19.99 11.84 21.52
N LEU A 533 -19.10 12.77 21.92
CA LEU A 533 -17.72 12.79 21.42
C LEU A 533 -16.82 11.67 21.96
N LYS A 534 -17.34 10.75 22.79
CA LYS A 534 -16.64 9.53 23.18
C LYS A 534 -16.92 8.37 22.22
N ASP A 535 -18.03 8.45 21.48
CA ASP A 535 -18.37 7.47 20.46
C ASP A 535 -17.55 7.71 19.19
N ARG A 536 -16.75 6.72 18.81
CA ARG A 536 -15.90 6.75 17.61
C ARG A 536 -16.73 6.97 16.34
N PHE A 537 -17.84 6.28 16.19
CA PHE A 537 -18.70 6.38 15.01
C PHE A 537 -19.25 7.80 14.85
N VAL A 538 -19.69 8.42 15.94
CA VAL A 538 -20.17 9.82 15.95
C VAL A 538 -19.04 10.77 15.54
N LYS A 539 -17.83 10.58 16.05
CA LYS A 539 -16.68 11.39 15.68
C LYS A 539 -16.34 11.29 14.19
N GLU A 540 -16.30 10.08 13.64
CA GLU A 540 -16.04 9.86 12.21
C GLU A 540 -17.10 10.55 11.33
N CYS A 541 -18.38 10.50 11.72
CA CYS A 541 -19.46 11.20 11.01
C CYS A 541 -19.29 12.73 11.08
N LEU A 542 -18.95 13.28 12.25
CA LEU A 542 -18.73 14.70 12.45
C LEU A 542 -17.54 15.21 11.65
N GLU A 543 -16.43 14.48 11.67
CA GLU A 543 -15.22 14.81 10.90
C GLU A 543 -15.50 14.84 9.39
N GLU A 544 -16.19 13.81 8.87
CA GLU A 544 -16.55 13.75 7.46
C GLU A 544 -17.52 14.87 7.06
N ALA A 545 -18.53 15.17 7.88
CA ALA A 545 -19.45 16.29 7.65
C ALA A 545 -18.72 17.64 7.63
N GLU A 546 -17.80 17.88 8.57
CA GLU A 546 -16.96 19.07 8.61
C GLU A 546 -16.12 19.21 7.32
N ILE A 547 -15.44 18.12 6.89
CA ILE A 547 -14.62 18.13 5.69
C ILE A 547 -15.47 18.42 4.46
N GLN A 548 -16.63 17.80 4.32
CA GLN A 548 -17.53 18.04 3.19
C GLN A 548 -18.02 19.49 3.14
N ILE A 549 -18.32 20.12 4.28
CA ILE A 549 -18.73 21.54 4.34
C ILE A 549 -17.54 22.46 4.01
N LYS A 550 -16.39 22.29 4.68
CA LYS A 550 -15.22 23.16 4.52
C LYS A 550 -14.63 23.12 3.12
N TYR A 551 -14.60 21.97 2.50
CA TYR A 551 -13.91 21.74 1.23
C TYR A 551 -14.88 21.53 0.05
N ASN A 552 -16.19 21.85 0.23
CA ASN A 552 -17.22 21.61 -0.78
C ASN A 552 -16.84 22.16 -2.16
N SER A 553 -16.43 23.41 -2.25
CA SER A 553 -16.06 24.03 -3.53
C SER A 553 -14.84 23.38 -4.21
N TYR A 554 -13.89 22.86 -3.42
CA TYR A 554 -12.74 22.13 -3.95
C TYR A 554 -13.16 20.74 -4.42
N ILE A 555 -14.02 20.06 -3.67
CA ILE A 555 -14.55 18.73 -4.00
C ILE A 555 -15.35 18.81 -5.30
N GLU A 556 -16.26 19.77 -5.44
CA GLU A 556 -17.05 20.00 -6.67
C GLU A 556 -16.16 20.25 -7.89
N LYS A 557 -15.19 21.14 -7.77
CA LYS A 557 -14.25 21.47 -8.84
C LYS A 557 -13.41 20.26 -9.27
N GLU A 558 -12.86 19.49 -8.31
CA GLU A 558 -12.11 18.28 -8.64
C GLU A 558 -13.00 17.18 -9.21
N SER A 559 -14.25 17.07 -8.76
CA SER A 559 -15.23 16.13 -9.34
C SER A 559 -15.52 16.44 -10.81
N GLU A 560 -15.72 17.71 -11.16
CA GLU A 560 -15.91 18.13 -12.56
C GLU A 560 -14.69 17.80 -13.43
N LEU A 561 -13.47 17.99 -12.91
CA LEU A 561 -12.23 17.63 -13.59
C LEU A 561 -12.10 16.12 -13.77
N ALA A 562 -12.45 15.35 -12.74
CA ALA A 562 -12.45 13.90 -12.76
C ALA A 562 -13.44 13.34 -13.79
N GLU A 563 -14.64 13.94 -13.90
CA GLU A 563 -15.62 13.56 -14.92
C GLU A 563 -15.11 13.79 -16.36
N LYS A 564 -14.41 14.91 -16.59
CA LYS A 564 -13.77 15.16 -17.88
C LYS A 564 -12.73 14.11 -18.24
N LEU A 565 -11.90 13.70 -17.27
CA LEU A 565 -10.94 12.61 -17.47
C LEU A 565 -11.66 11.28 -17.74
N ASN A 566 -12.70 10.96 -16.98
CA ASN A 566 -13.48 9.74 -17.16
C ASN A 566 -14.10 9.63 -18.57
N ARG A 567 -14.36 10.74 -19.26
CA ARG A 567 -14.81 10.70 -20.67
C ARG A 567 -13.74 10.11 -21.58
N LEU A 568 -12.46 10.43 -21.38
CA LEU A 568 -11.36 9.83 -22.13
C LEU A 568 -11.17 8.34 -21.79
N GLU A 569 -11.37 7.96 -20.52
CA GLU A 569 -11.33 6.56 -20.08
C GLU A 569 -12.46 5.72 -20.70
N ASN A 570 -13.57 6.32 -21.06
CA ASN A 570 -14.67 5.62 -21.70
C ASN A 570 -14.52 5.52 -23.23
N VAL A 571 -13.46 6.08 -23.82
CA VAL A 571 -13.17 5.95 -25.25
C VAL A 571 -12.25 4.75 -25.45
N SER A 572 -12.83 3.62 -25.82
CA SER A 572 -12.08 2.39 -26.08
C SER A 572 -11.23 2.51 -27.35
N LEU A 573 -10.04 1.97 -27.29
CA LEU A 573 -9.16 1.78 -28.44
C LEU A 573 -9.38 0.36 -29.02
N PRO A 574 -9.25 0.18 -30.34
CA PRO A 574 -9.42 -1.14 -30.94
C PRO A 574 -8.37 -2.13 -30.43
N LYS A 575 -8.80 -3.33 -30.10
CA LYS A 575 -7.89 -4.43 -29.74
C LYS A 575 -7.04 -4.81 -30.95
N ASP A 576 -5.78 -5.12 -30.73
CA ASP A 576 -4.82 -5.58 -31.76
C ASP A 576 -4.66 -4.62 -32.96
N PHE A 577 -4.93 -3.32 -32.75
CA PHE A 577 -4.79 -2.32 -33.79
C PHE A 577 -3.31 -1.97 -34.04
N ASP A 578 -2.91 -1.97 -35.34
CA ASP A 578 -1.57 -1.54 -35.73
C ASP A 578 -1.51 -0.01 -35.88
N TYR A 579 -0.95 0.65 -34.87
CA TYR A 579 -0.81 2.12 -34.85
C TYR A 579 0.22 2.65 -35.84
N HIS A 580 1.06 1.80 -36.50
CA HIS A 580 1.94 2.22 -37.60
C HIS A 580 1.15 2.72 -38.80
N THR A 581 -0.10 2.32 -38.94
CA THR A 581 -0.99 2.77 -40.03
C THR A 581 -1.41 4.26 -39.93
N ILE A 582 -1.31 4.86 -38.74
CA ILE A 582 -1.65 6.27 -38.51
C ILE A 582 -0.41 7.14 -38.66
N GLN A 583 -0.15 7.63 -39.86
CA GLN A 583 1.05 8.41 -40.19
C GLN A 583 1.15 9.75 -39.45
N SER A 584 0.03 10.33 -39.02
CA SER A 584 -0.04 11.58 -38.25
C SER A 584 0.37 11.47 -36.79
N LEU A 585 0.54 10.24 -36.27
CA LEU A 585 1.17 10.02 -34.96
C LEU A 585 2.69 10.14 -35.06
N SER A 586 3.33 10.61 -33.98
CA SER A 586 4.80 10.59 -33.87
C SER A 586 5.34 9.14 -33.96
N TYR A 587 6.57 8.97 -34.41
CA TYR A 587 7.20 7.64 -34.48
C TYR A 587 7.24 6.98 -33.09
N GLU A 588 7.63 7.75 -32.07
CA GLU A 588 7.70 7.28 -30.68
C GLU A 588 6.32 6.81 -30.18
N SER A 589 5.26 7.57 -30.49
CA SER A 589 3.90 7.22 -30.08
C SER A 589 3.43 5.94 -30.75
N ARG A 590 3.70 5.75 -32.05
CA ARG A 590 3.36 4.50 -32.76
C ARG A 590 4.03 3.28 -32.15
N GLU A 591 5.33 3.35 -31.89
CA GLU A 591 6.09 2.27 -31.25
C GLU A 591 5.52 1.94 -29.86
N LYS A 592 5.24 2.96 -29.04
CA LYS A 592 4.72 2.77 -27.69
C LYS A 592 3.28 2.26 -27.66
N LEU A 593 2.41 2.77 -28.51
CA LEU A 593 1.03 2.29 -28.62
C LEU A 593 0.98 0.82 -29.07
N ASN A 594 1.80 0.42 -30.03
CA ASN A 594 1.93 -0.97 -30.46
C ASN A 594 2.59 -1.88 -29.42
N ARG A 595 3.45 -1.32 -28.58
CA ARG A 595 4.10 -2.09 -27.48
C ARG A 595 3.18 -2.31 -26.30
N TYR A 596 2.42 -1.28 -25.91
CA TYR A 596 1.66 -1.28 -24.65
C TYR A 596 0.18 -1.62 -24.83
N HIS A 597 -0.34 -1.52 -26.05
CA HIS A 597 -1.74 -1.81 -26.40
C HIS A 597 -2.72 -1.23 -25.38
N PRO A 598 -2.76 0.11 -25.17
CA PRO A 598 -3.71 0.72 -24.24
C PRO A 598 -5.14 0.41 -24.67
N GLU A 599 -6.00 0.14 -23.70
CA GLU A 599 -7.40 -0.22 -23.95
C GLU A 599 -8.30 1.00 -24.12
N THR A 600 -7.85 2.17 -23.61
CA THR A 600 -8.61 3.43 -23.67
C THR A 600 -7.72 4.60 -24.09
N LEU A 601 -8.36 5.66 -24.58
CA LEU A 601 -7.68 6.91 -24.93
C LEU A 601 -7.07 7.58 -23.69
N GLY A 602 -7.72 7.46 -22.53
CA GLY A 602 -7.17 7.90 -21.24
C GLY A 602 -5.89 7.18 -20.86
N GLN A 603 -5.83 5.85 -21.01
CA GLN A 603 -4.61 5.06 -20.80
C GLN A 603 -3.50 5.49 -21.77
N ALA A 604 -3.82 5.64 -23.06
CA ALA A 604 -2.86 6.12 -24.05
C ALA A 604 -2.23 7.46 -23.66
N SER A 605 -3.02 8.39 -23.14
CA SER A 605 -2.54 9.73 -22.73
C SER A 605 -1.53 9.71 -21.59
N ARG A 606 -1.47 8.63 -20.81
CA ARG A 606 -0.55 8.48 -19.66
C ARG A 606 0.75 7.73 -19.99
N ILE A 607 0.84 7.15 -21.17
CA ILE A 607 2.07 6.50 -21.62
C ILE A 607 3.14 7.58 -21.83
N SER A 608 4.28 7.45 -21.16
CA SER A 608 5.39 8.40 -21.29
C SER A 608 5.83 8.52 -22.75
N GLY A 609 5.87 9.76 -23.28
CA GLY A 609 6.26 10.04 -24.67
C GLY A 609 5.11 10.08 -25.67
N ILE A 610 3.87 9.88 -25.23
CA ILE A 610 2.68 10.20 -26.02
C ILE A 610 2.24 11.63 -25.70
N SER A 611 2.19 12.47 -26.71
CA SER A 611 1.86 13.89 -26.56
C SER A 611 0.34 14.14 -26.60
N PRO A 612 -0.13 15.29 -26.06
CA PRO A 612 -1.53 15.70 -26.24
C PRO A 612 -1.95 15.81 -27.72
N ALA A 613 -1.01 16.13 -28.61
CA ALA A 613 -1.28 16.17 -30.05
C ALA A 613 -1.56 14.76 -30.60
N ASP A 614 -0.81 13.75 -30.18
CA ASP A 614 -1.05 12.35 -30.57
C ASP A 614 -2.41 11.85 -30.06
N ILE A 615 -2.82 12.26 -28.84
CA ILE A 615 -4.14 11.94 -28.30
C ILE A 615 -5.26 12.57 -29.13
N ASN A 616 -5.10 13.81 -29.57
CA ASN A 616 -6.05 14.46 -30.47
C ASN A 616 -6.15 13.73 -31.81
N VAL A 617 -5.01 13.28 -32.37
CA VAL A 617 -4.99 12.48 -33.60
C VAL A 617 -5.77 11.18 -33.43
N LEU A 618 -5.55 10.47 -32.29
CA LEU A 618 -6.30 9.25 -31.97
C LEU A 618 -7.81 9.52 -31.82
N ALA A 619 -8.18 10.61 -31.12
CA ALA A 619 -9.58 10.99 -30.92
C ALA A 619 -10.27 11.26 -32.26
N ILE A 620 -9.63 12.02 -33.18
CA ILE A 620 -10.14 12.28 -34.51
C ILE A 620 -10.26 10.98 -35.34
N PHE A 621 -9.25 10.10 -35.26
CA PHE A 621 -9.29 8.81 -35.94
C PHE A 621 -10.46 7.93 -35.47
N LEU A 622 -10.83 8.02 -34.20
CA LEU A 622 -11.97 7.31 -33.59
C LEU A 622 -13.32 8.02 -33.86
N GLY A 623 -13.33 9.13 -34.61
CA GLY A 623 -14.55 9.89 -34.90
C GLY A 623 -15.12 10.66 -33.68
N ARG A 624 -14.25 11.11 -32.78
CA ARG A 624 -14.61 11.80 -31.55
C ARG A 624 -14.10 13.24 -31.54
#